data_55c328fd3e3d603956485d5cd1adfe04
#
_entry.id   55c328fd3e3d603956485d5cd1adfe04
#
_cell.length_a   1.000
_cell.length_b   1.000
_cell.length_c   1.000
_cell.angle_alpha   90.00
_cell.angle_beta   90.00
_cell.angle_gamma   90.00
#
_symmetry.space_group_name_H-M   'P 1'
#
loop_
_entity.id
_entity.type
_entity.pdbx_description
1 polymer ?
#
loop_
_entity_poly.entity_id
_entity_poly.type
_entity_poly.pdbx_seq_one_letter_code
_entity_poly.pdbx_strand_id
1 'polypeptide(L)'
;AIVVSEGVGPSRHLAVKNNGDIYVKLRKASGRNGNVALRDNDGDGKADIVERFGDYPNDGKFGTEMKINDGYLYYSSELVIYRQLLDPYELIPKGKPEVVLVDPYPIRWHNAKSLAFDKEDNMYVTFSAPTNACEDWDTKPNTYTTENVKGQYPCEQLELLGGIWKFNKNKLGQSLKDGIRYATGIRSVVGLTWNNEVNSLY
;
A
#
# COMPACT_ATOMS: atom_id res chain seq x y z
N ALA A 1 15.08 -11.55 -21.40
CA ALA A 1 14.64 -11.19 -20.06
C ALA A 1 15.54 -11.86 -19.04
N ILE A 2 15.88 -11.15 -17.98
CA ILE A 2 16.68 -11.66 -16.85
C ILE A 2 15.73 -11.90 -15.68
N VAL A 3 15.91 -13.05 -15.01
CA VAL A 3 15.24 -13.32 -13.73
C VAL A 3 16.15 -12.79 -12.63
N VAL A 4 15.74 -11.71 -11.98
CA VAL A 4 16.52 -11.02 -10.95
C VAL A 4 16.66 -11.87 -9.68
N SER A 5 15.59 -12.52 -9.25
CA SER A 5 15.58 -13.44 -8.10
C SER A 5 14.39 -14.38 -8.17
N GLU A 6 14.58 -15.58 -7.63
CA GLU A 6 13.53 -16.60 -7.50
C GLU A 6 13.22 -16.89 -6.03
N GLY A 7 12.04 -17.43 -5.74
CA GLY A 7 11.69 -17.90 -4.39
C GLY A 7 11.50 -16.82 -3.34
N VAL A 8 11.40 -15.52 -3.72
CA VAL A 8 11.20 -14.41 -2.78
C VAL A 8 9.86 -14.48 -2.06
N GLY A 9 8.88 -15.17 -2.63
CA GLY A 9 7.54 -15.34 -2.08
C GLY A 9 6.45 -14.65 -2.92
N PRO A 10 5.22 -14.54 -2.42
CA PRO A 10 4.08 -13.96 -3.14
C PRO A 10 4.23 -12.45 -3.26
N SER A 11 5.06 -12.01 -4.20
CA SER A 11 5.37 -10.61 -4.47
C SER A 11 4.15 -9.85 -5.00
N ARG A 12 3.99 -8.60 -4.58
CA ARG A 12 2.84 -7.77 -4.94
C ARG A 12 3.23 -6.44 -5.58
N HIS A 13 4.09 -5.68 -4.93
CA HIS A 13 4.62 -4.41 -5.40
C HIS A 13 6.13 -4.37 -5.25
N LEU A 14 6.77 -3.49 -5.98
CA LEU A 14 8.20 -3.23 -5.85
C LEU A 14 8.51 -1.75 -5.95
N ALA A 15 9.63 -1.36 -5.37
CA ALA A 15 10.24 -0.04 -5.51
C ALA A 15 11.74 -0.21 -5.75
N VAL A 16 12.31 0.61 -6.60
CA VAL A 16 13.73 0.57 -6.95
C VAL A 16 14.39 1.86 -6.47
N LYS A 17 15.49 1.71 -5.72
CA LYS A 17 16.32 2.80 -5.26
C LYS A 17 17.28 3.23 -6.39
N ASN A 18 17.75 4.48 -6.35
CA ASN A 18 18.60 5.04 -7.40
C ASN A 18 19.91 4.26 -7.63
N ASN A 19 20.39 3.55 -6.60
CA ASN A 19 21.59 2.70 -6.71
C ASN A 19 21.32 1.30 -7.28
N GLY A 20 20.08 0.98 -7.66
CA GLY A 20 19.68 -0.33 -8.19
C GLY A 20 19.10 -1.30 -7.17
N ASP A 21 19.18 -1.03 -5.86
CA ASP A 21 18.54 -1.89 -4.86
C ASP A 21 17.03 -1.99 -5.11
N ILE A 22 16.50 -3.20 -5.06
CA ILE A 22 15.08 -3.47 -5.29
C ILE A 22 14.41 -3.89 -3.99
N TYR A 23 13.35 -3.20 -3.63
CA TYR A 23 12.49 -3.56 -2.51
C TYR A 23 11.21 -4.20 -3.02
N VAL A 24 10.85 -5.34 -2.46
CA VAL A 24 9.66 -6.11 -2.85
C VAL A 24 8.70 -6.20 -1.68
N LYS A 25 7.46 -5.78 -1.89
CA LYS A 25 6.36 -6.00 -0.94
C LYS A 25 5.74 -7.36 -1.16
N LEU A 26 5.75 -8.18 -0.13
CA LEU A 26 5.03 -9.45 -0.15
C LEU A 26 3.55 -9.22 0.15
N ARG A 27 2.69 -9.98 -0.52
CA ARG A 27 1.25 -9.98 -0.25
C ARG A 27 0.94 -10.42 1.17
N LYS A 28 1.73 -11.36 1.69
CA LYS A 28 1.60 -11.91 3.03
C LYS A 28 2.96 -11.91 3.71
N ALA A 29 3.02 -11.41 4.91
CA ALA A 29 4.26 -11.42 5.68
C ALA A 29 4.67 -12.85 6.06
N SER A 30 5.97 -13.11 6.09
CA SER A 30 6.55 -14.30 6.71
C SER A 30 6.91 -13.94 8.16
N GLY A 31 6.09 -14.34 9.11
CA GLY A 31 6.19 -13.85 10.49
C GLY A 31 5.95 -12.34 10.53
N ARG A 32 6.94 -11.58 10.98
CA ARG A 32 6.91 -10.11 11.00
C ARG A 32 7.55 -9.45 9.77
N ASN A 33 8.12 -10.21 8.84
CA ASN A 33 8.84 -9.71 7.67
C ASN A 33 7.98 -9.80 6.42
N GLY A 34 7.39 -8.70 6.01
CA GLY A 34 6.55 -8.60 4.83
C GLY A 34 7.24 -7.96 3.63
N ASN A 35 8.53 -7.61 3.77
CA ASN A 35 9.32 -6.99 2.73
C ASN A 35 10.57 -7.83 2.43
N VAL A 36 11.06 -7.73 1.19
CA VAL A 36 12.33 -8.33 0.75
C VAL A 36 13.15 -7.25 0.07
N ALA A 37 14.43 -7.19 0.38
CA ALA A 37 15.40 -6.33 -0.30
C ALA A 37 16.36 -7.19 -1.12
N LEU A 38 16.65 -6.73 -2.32
CA LEU A 38 17.50 -7.40 -3.30
C LEU A 38 18.61 -6.45 -3.73
N ARG A 39 19.83 -6.95 -3.80
CA ARG A 39 20.99 -6.22 -4.35
C ARG A 39 21.77 -7.10 -5.29
N ASP A 40 22.09 -6.55 -6.46
CA ASP A 40 23.03 -7.05 -7.42
C ASP A 40 24.38 -6.33 -7.18
N ASN A 41 25.42 -7.06 -6.81
CA ASN A 41 26.72 -6.47 -6.48
C ASN A 41 27.68 -6.47 -7.67
N ASP A 42 27.52 -7.40 -8.62
CA ASP A 42 28.44 -7.59 -9.74
C ASP A 42 27.90 -7.07 -11.08
N GLY A 43 26.63 -6.65 -11.11
CA GLY A 43 26.00 -6.03 -12.28
C GLY A 43 25.53 -7.03 -13.33
N ASP A 44 25.39 -8.31 -12.99
CA ASP A 44 24.93 -9.35 -13.92
C ASP A 44 23.40 -9.36 -14.12
N GLY A 45 22.67 -8.53 -13.35
CA GLY A 45 21.23 -8.41 -13.36
C GLY A 45 20.52 -9.41 -12.46
N LYS A 46 21.25 -10.15 -11.63
CA LYS A 46 20.71 -11.05 -10.62
C LYS A 46 21.05 -10.57 -9.22
N ALA A 47 20.19 -10.86 -8.28
CA ALA A 47 20.43 -10.48 -6.89
C ALA A 47 21.38 -11.47 -6.21
N ASP A 48 22.55 -10.98 -5.78
CA ASP A 48 23.49 -11.70 -4.92
C ASP A 48 23.04 -11.71 -3.46
N ILE A 49 22.34 -10.68 -3.05
CA ILE A 49 21.83 -10.51 -1.68
C ILE A 49 20.31 -10.48 -1.71
N VAL A 50 19.70 -11.31 -0.87
CA VAL A 50 18.25 -11.40 -0.69
C VAL A 50 17.98 -11.38 0.81
N GLU A 51 17.48 -10.27 1.34
CA GLU A 51 17.21 -10.09 2.76
C GLU A 51 15.75 -9.77 3.04
N ARG A 52 15.21 -10.32 4.15
CA ARG A 52 13.83 -10.08 4.59
C ARG A 52 13.81 -9.08 5.74
N PHE A 53 12.88 -8.13 5.68
CA PHE A 53 12.74 -7.08 6.69
C PHE A 53 11.30 -6.63 6.87
N GLY A 54 11.09 -5.69 7.82
CA GLY A 54 9.81 -5.02 8.05
C GLY A 54 9.50 -4.84 9.53
N ASP A 55 9.60 -5.90 10.32
CA ASP A 55 9.26 -5.92 11.75
C ASP A 55 7.90 -5.29 12.08
N TYR A 56 6.85 -5.63 11.35
CA TYR A 56 5.47 -5.23 11.61
C TYR A 56 4.55 -6.45 11.71
N PRO A 57 3.42 -6.35 12.44
CA PRO A 57 2.49 -7.46 12.59
C PRO A 57 1.87 -7.85 11.24
N ASN A 58 1.59 -9.14 11.09
CA ASN A 58 0.78 -9.65 9.98
C ASN A 58 -0.69 -9.41 10.31
N ASP A 59 -1.19 -8.21 9.96
CA ASP A 59 -2.53 -7.73 10.28
C ASP A 59 -3.60 -8.12 9.24
N GLY A 60 -3.22 -8.97 8.28
CA GLY A 60 -4.12 -9.40 7.23
C GLY A 60 -3.43 -10.14 6.09
N LYS A 61 -4.15 -10.31 4.98
CA LYS A 61 -3.71 -11.15 3.86
C LYS A 61 -3.16 -10.36 2.67
N PHE A 62 -3.25 -9.03 2.67
CA PHE A 62 -3.15 -8.25 1.44
C PHE A 62 -2.36 -6.94 1.58
N GLY A 63 -1.16 -6.99 2.11
CA GLY A 63 -0.26 -5.84 1.97
C GLY A 63 -0.05 -5.48 0.49
N THR A 64 -0.29 -4.25 0.09
CA THR A 64 -0.49 -3.93 -1.33
C THR A 64 0.21 -2.71 -1.85
N GLU A 65 1.15 -2.14 -1.16
CA GLU A 65 1.84 -0.98 -1.74
C GLU A 65 3.28 -0.89 -1.25
N MET A 66 4.13 -0.37 -2.12
CA MET A 66 5.51 -0.02 -1.79
C MET A 66 5.98 1.11 -2.69
N LYS A 67 6.46 2.20 -2.11
CA LYS A 67 7.01 3.36 -2.83
C LYS A 67 8.16 3.99 -2.09
N ILE A 68 9.07 4.61 -2.83
CA ILE A 68 10.11 5.47 -2.28
C ILE A 68 9.69 6.92 -2.50
N ASN A 69 9.72 7.70 -1.42
CA ASN A 69 9.50 9.15 -1.47
C ASN A 69 10.36 9.83 -0.42
N ASP A 70 11.07 10.89 -0.81
CA ASP A 70 11.90 11.74 0.04
C ASP A 70 12.82 10.97 1.02
N GLY A 71 13.51 9.96 0.49
CA GLY A 71 14.44 9.15 1.27
C GLY A 71 13.79 8.12 2.19
N TYR A 72 12.47 7.98 2.17
CA TYR A 72 11.75 6.95 2.90
C TYR A 72 11.20 5.86 1.98
N LEU A 73 11.25 4.63 2.45
CA LEU A 73 10.48 3.53 1.89
C LEU A 73 9.12 3.46 2.59
N TYR A 74 8.06 3.74 1.85
CA TYR A 74 6.67 3.58 2.29
C TYR A 74 6.14 2.23 1.85
N TYR A 75 5.42 1.54 2.73
CA TYR A 75 4.77 0.27 2.40
C TYR A 75 3.53 0.05 3.26
N SER A 76 2.57 -0.72 2.75
CA SER A 76 1.35 -1.02 3.48
C SER A 76 1.27 -2.49 3.90
N SER A 77 0.79 -2.73 5.13
CA SER A 77 0.07 -3.94 5.48
C SER A 77 -1.40 -3.82 5.05
N GLU A 78 -2.28 -4.68 5.55
CA GLU A 78 -3.72 -4.53 5.24
C GLU A 78 -4.33 -3.30 5.90
N LEU A 79 -3.94 -3.01 7.14
CA LEU A 79 -4.54 -1.95 7.95
C LEU A 79 -3.64 -0.72 8.15
N VAL A 80 -2.34 -0.85 7.93
CA VAL A 80 -1.39 0.20 8.32
C VAL A 80 -0.47 0.55 7.17
N ILE A 81 -0.20 1.84 7.03
CA ILE A 81 0.88 2.36 6.20
C ILE A 81 2.05 2.68 7.10
N TYR A 82 3.18 2.09 6.76
CA TYR A 82 4.46 2.29 7.43
C TYR A 82 5.42 3.05 6.54
N ARG A 83 6.43 3.66 7.17
CA ARG A 83 7.64 4.13 6.48
C ARG A 83 8.89 3.79 7.28
N GLN A 84 10.01 3.65 6.57
CA GLN A 84 11.35 3.54 7.16
C GLN A 84 12.32 4.41 6.38
N LEU A 85 13.24 5.07 7.09
CA LEU A 85 14.29 5.87 6.47
C LEU A 85 15.26 4.96 5.72
N LEU A 86 15.49 5.27 4.45
CA LEU A 86 16.49 4.60 3.63
C LEU A 86 17.87 5.21 3.90
N ASP A 87 18.84 4.36 4.20
CA ASP A 87 20.23 4.76 4.23
C ASP A 87 20.80 4.69 2.79
N PRO A 88 21.61 5.67 2.34
CA PRO A 88 22.19 5.65 1.00
C PRO A 88 23.04 4.42 0.70
N TYR A 89 23.68 3.83 1.69
CA TYR A 89 24.68 2.76 1.55
C TYR A 89 24.17 1.39 1.98
N GLU A 90 23.25 1.36 2.95
CA GLU A 90 22.71 0.11 3.50
C GLU A 90 21.56 -0.42 2.62
N LEU A 91 21.51 -1.74 2.50
CA LEU A 91 20.42 -2.41 1.78
C LEU A 91 19.12 -2.37 2.60
N ILE A 92 19.21 -2.70 3.88
CA ILE A 92 18.05 -2.73 4.77
C ILE A 92 17.84 -1.36 5.42
N PRO A 93 16.62 -0.81 5.40
CA PRO A 93 16.28 0.42 6.11
C PRO A 93 16.59 0.31 7.60
N LYS A 94 17.18 1.37 8.18
CA LYS A 94 17.52 1.42 9.61
C LYS A 94 16.29 1.75 10.48
N GLY A 95 16.33 1.25 11.69
CA GLY A 95 15.31 1.54 12.72
C GLY A 95 14.02 0.73 12.53
N LYS A 96 13.10 0.99 13.45
CA LYS A 96 11.76 0.37 13.42
C LYS A 96 10.87 1.07 12.41
N PRO A 97 9.88 0.36 11.83
CA PRO A 97 8.85 0.99 11.03
C PRO A 97 8.11 2.08 11.81
N GLU A 98 8.01 3.26 11.21
CA GLU A 98 7.16 4.34 11.72
C GLU A 98 5.75 4.17 11.16
N VAL A 99 4.73 4.28 12.03
CA VAL A 99 3.33 4.23 11.62
C VAL A 99 2.93 5.60 11.07
N VAL A 100 2.60 5.65 9.79
CA VAL A 100 2.14 6.88 9.12
C VAL A 100 0.63 7.01 9.20
N LEU A 101 -0.09 5.92 8.91
CA LEU A 101 -1.55 5.93 8.86
C LEU A 101 -2.10 4.57 9.30
N VAL A 102 -3.16 4.61 10.11
CA VAL A 102 -3.93 3.43 10.50
C VAL A 102 -5.32 3.49 9.89
N ASP A 103 -5.69 2.42 9.20
CA ASP A 103 -7.07 2.19 8.77
C ASP A 103 -7.81 1.42 9.89
N PRO A 104 -8.78 2.03 10.57
CA PRO A 104 -9.48 1.39 11.67
C PRO A 104 -10.52 0.35 11.23
N TYR A 105 -10.75 0.23 9.92
CA TYR A 105 -11.80 -0.61 9.37
C TYR A 105 -11.23 -1.96 8.90
N PRO A 106 -11.27 -3.00 9.73
CA PRO A 106 -10.79 -4.32 9.35
C PRO A 106 -11.69 -4.93 8.27
N ILE A 107 -11.07 -5.73 7.46
CA ILE A 107 -11.67 -6.68 6.52
C ILE A 107 -12.68 -6.11 5.54
N ARG A 108 -12.23 -6.12 4.33
CA ARG A 108 -13.01 -5.80 3.14
C ARG A 108 -12.64 -6.80 2.05
N TRP A 109 -13.47 -6.91 1.07
CA TRP A 109 -13.14 -7.66 -0.12
C TRP A 109 -12.00 -7.01 -0.92
N HIS A 110 -11.86 -5.70 -0.76
CA HIS A 110 -10.92 -4.89 -1.49
C HIS A 110 -10.00 -4.16 -0.49
N ASN A 111 -8.81 -4.67 -0.29
CA ASN A 111 -7.87 -4.20 0.73
C ASN A 111 -6.66 -3.44 0.14
N ALA A 112 -6.75 -3.01 -1.11
CA ALA A 112 -5.69 -2.23 -1.71
C ALA A 112 -5.56 -0.86 -1.01
N LYS A 113 -4.32 -0.49 -0.65
CA LYS A 113 -3.95 0.82 -0.11
C LYS A 113 -2.88 1.43 -1.00
N SER A 114 -3.28 1.75 -2.23
CA SER A 114 -2.36 2.40 -3.15
C SER A 114 -2.01 3.79 -2.69
N LEU A 115 -0.76 4.20 -2.92
CA LEU A 115 -0.18 5.46 -2.49
C LEU A 115 0.30 6.29 -3.67
N ALA A 116 0.14 7.59 -3.58
CA ALA A 116 0.84 8.55 -4.42
C ALA A 116 1.28 9.75 -3.58
N PHE A 117 2.31 10.46 -4.05
CA PHE A 117 2.85 11.64 -3.38
C PHE A 117 2.97 12.78 -4.39
N ASP A 118 2.55 13.98 -4.02
CA ASP A 118 2.82 15.19 -4.78
C ASP A 118 4.06 15.94 -4.25
N LYS A 119 4.33 17.10 -4.84
CA LYS A 119 5.43 17.98 -4.43
C LYS A 119 5.13 18.85 -3.20
N GLU A 120 3.90 18.86 -2.72
CA GLU A 120 3.40 19.74 -1.66
C GLU A 120 3.24 19.01 -0.31
N ASP A 121 4.04 17.97 -0.06
CA ASP A 121 3.96 17.14 1.14
C ASP A 121 2.65 16.37 1.33
N ASN A 122 1.85 16.20 0.29
CA ASN A 122 0.66 15.39 0.38
C ASN A 122 0.93 13.93 -0.02
N MET A 123 0.26 13.05 0.72
CA MET A 123 0.15 11.62 0.45
C MET A 123 -1.31 11.31 0.11
N TYR A 124 -1.56 10.71 -1.05
CA TYR A 124 -2.88 10.24 -1.47
C TYR A 124 -2.98 8.76 -1.20
N VAL A 125 -4.05 8.35 -0.53
CA VAL A 125 -4.25 6.97 -0.09
C VAL A 125 -5.64 6.50 -0.50
N THR A 126 -5.72 5.27 -1.02
CA THR A 126 -6.99 4.64 -1.34
C THR A 126 -7.58 3.92 -0.14
N PHE A 127 -8.87 4.11 0.08
CA PHE A 127 -9.68 3.31 0.99
C PHE A 127 -10.76 2.62 0.18
N SER A 128 -10.57 1.36 -0.06
CA SER A 128 -11.46 0.59 -0.93
C SER A 128 -12.87 0.43 -0.32
N ALA A 129 -13.86 0.32 -1.18
CA ALA A 129 -15.23 0.03 -0.74
C ALA A 129 -15.32 -1.39 -0.15
N PRO A 130 -16.11 -1.59 0.91
CA PRO A 130 -16.27 -2.88 1.55
C PRO A 130 -17.06 -3.88 0.68
N THR A 131 -17.95 -3.38 -0.15
CA THR A 131 -18.84 -4.20 -0.99
C THR A 131 -18.83 -3.75 -2.45
N ASN A 132 -19.46 -4.51 -3.32
CA ASN A 132 -19.76 -4.09 -4.69
C ASN A 132 -21.04 -3.25 -4.70
N ALA A 133 -21.06 -2.20 -5.53
CA ALA A 133 -22.27 -1.41 -5.79
C ALA A 133 -23.05 -0.97 -4.53
N CYS A 134 -22.36 -0.72 -3.42
CA CYS A 134 -22.99 -0.31 -2.16
C CYS A 134 -23.98 -1.33 -1.57
N GLU A 135 -23.67 -2.58 -1.71
CA GLU A 135 -24.45 -3.67 -1.12
C GLU A 135 -24.47 -3.57 0.41
N ASP A 136 -25.50 -4.10 1.06
CA ASP A 136 -25.59 -4.16 2.50
C ASP A 136 -24.39 -4.92 3.11
N TRP A 137 -23.79 -4.37 4.16
CA TRP A 137 -22.65 -4.97 4.84
C TRP A 137 -22.98 -6.30 5.52
N ASP A 138 -24.22 -6.45 5.96
CA ASP A 138 -24.69 -7.63 6.69
C ASP A 138 -25.02 -8.80 5.76
N THR A 139 -25.13 -8.58 4.45
CA THR A 139 -25.27 -9.66 3.50
C THR A 139 -23.92 -10.37 3.40
N LYS A 140 -23.93 -11.65 3.76
CA LYS A 140 -22.76 -12.54 3.88
C LYS A 140 -21.74 -12.29 2.77
N PRO A 141 -20.49 -11.93 3.12
CA PRO A 141 -19.49 -11.46 2.16
C PRO A 141 -18.94 -12.51 1.18
N ASN A 142 -19.53 -13.66 1.04
CA ASN A 142 -19.07 -14.76 0.20
C ASN A 142 -20.01 -15.18 -0.93
N THR A 143 -21.06 -14.44 -1.18
CA THR A 143 -21.93 -14.73 -2.31
C THR A 143 -21.57 -13.79 -3.46
N TYR A 144 -20.76 -14.28 -4.39
CA TYR A 144 -20.49 -13.63 -5.69
C TYR A 144 -21.74 -13.53 -6.59
N THR A 145 -22.90 -13.86 -6.10
CA THR A 145 -24.14 -13.80 -6.83
C THR A 145 -24.84 -12.48 -6.54
N THR A 146 -24.59 -11.52 -7.39
CA THR A 146 -25.20 -10.19 -7.36
C THR A 146 -26.66 -10.18 -7.82
N GLU A 147 -27.22 -11.30 -8.20
CA GLU A 147 -28.53 -11.37 -8.86
C GLU A 147 -29.70 -10.88 -7.99
N ASN A 148 -29.52 -10.81 -6.67
CA ASN A 148 -30.58 -10.39 -5.75
C ASN A 148 -30.15 -9.36 -4.68
N VAL A 149 -28.93 -8.84 -4.76
CA VAL A 149 -28.46 -7.84 -3.78
C VAL A 149 -28.63 -6.44 -4.37
N LYS A 150 -29.49 -5.65 -3.74
CA LYS A 150 -29.70 -4.26 -4.14
C LYS A 150 -28.66 -3.36 -3.46
N GLY A 151 -28.14 -2.40 -4.21
CA GLY A 151 -27.35 -1.30 -3.63
C GLY A 151 -28.20 -0.39 -2.76
N GLN A 152 -27.61 0.10 -1.68
CA GLN A 152 -28.26 1.08 -0.79
C GLN A 152 -28.18 2.49 -1.37
N TYR A 153 -29.24 3.26 -1.17
CA TYR A 153 -29.28 4.69 -1.48
C TYR A 153 -29.98 5.46 -0.36
N PRO A 154 -29.32 6.45 0.27
CA PRO A 154 -27.92 6.86 0.04
C PRO A 154 -26.92 5.77 0.43
N CYS A 155 -25.71 5.83 -0.18
CA CYS A 155 -24.65 4.88 0.08
C CYS A 155 -23.81 5.30 1.29
N GLU A 156 -24.12 4.83 2.47
CA GLU A 156 -23.40 5.16 3.70
C GLU A 156 -21.93 4.75 3.69
N GLN A 157 -21.60 3.68 2.94
CA GLN A 157 -20.20 3.23 2.81
C GLN A 157 -19.28 4.30 2.21
N LEU A 158 -19.82 5.18 1.37
CA LEU A 158 -19.05 6.25 0.74
C LEU A 158 -18.73 7.41 1.68
N GLU A 159 -19.29 7.45 2.88
CA GLU A 159 -18.93 8.47 3.86
C GLU A 159 -17.48 8.34 4.33
N LEU A 160 -17.00 7.11 4.46
CA LEU A 160 -15.68 6.80 5.01
C LEU A 160 -14.79 5.98 4.07
N LEU A 161 -15.34 5.33 3.06
CA LEU A 161 -14.65 4.35 2.23
C LEU A 161 -15.02 4.54 0.75
N GLY A 162 -14.46 3.72 -0.13
CA GLY A 162 -14.77 3.79 -1.55
C GLY A 162 -14.24 5.05 -2.23
N GLY A 163 -12.99 5.44 -1.94
CA GLY A 163 -12.42 6.64 -2.51
C GLY A 163 -10.93 6.83 -2.23
N ILE A 164 -10.49 8.06 -2.42
CA ILE A 164 -9.11 8.51 -2.21
C ILE A 164 -9.13 9.67 -1.22
N TRP A 165 -8.25 9.64 -0.23
CA TRP A 165 -8.05 10.72 0.74
C TRP A 165 -6.64 11.26 0.66
N LYS A 166 -6.51 12.54 0.93
CA LYS A 166 -5.25 13.28 0.99
C LYS A 166 -4.84 13.47 2.46
N PHE A 167 -3.61 13.14 2.79
CA PHE A 167 -2.98 13.26 4.11
C PHE A 167 -1.68 14.04 4.00
N ASN A 168 -1.16 14.52 5.13
CA ASN A 168 0.20 15.05 5.21
C ASN A 168 1.19 13.89 5.37
N LYS A 169 2.14 13.72 4.41
CA LYS A 169 3.12 12.63 4.44
C LYS A 169 4.11 12.70 5.62
N ASN A 170 4.28 13.89 6.21
CA ASN A 170 5.23 14.14 7.30
C ASN A 170 4.63 13.89 8.69
N LYS A 171 3.30 13.76 8.79
CA LYS A 171 2.61 13.48 10.06
C LYS A 171 2.52 11.97 10.30
N LEU A 172 2.91 11.53 11.49
CA LEU A 172 2.79 10.13 11.92
C LEU A 172 1.50 9.89 12.71
N GLY A 173 1.07 8.62 12.77
CA GLY A 173 -0.04 8.18 13.58
C GLY A 173 -1.40 8.72 13.13
N GLN A 174 -1.53 9.01 11.85
CA GLN A 174 -2.79 9.51 11.28
C GLN A 174 -3.86 8.43 11.23
N SER A 175 -5.10 8.85 11.17
CA SER A 175 -6.29 8.03 10.90
C SER A 175 -7.10 8.66 9.76
N LEU A 176 -8.16 7.99 9.32
CA LEU A 176 -9.02 8.52 8.27
C LEU A 176 -9.59 9.91 8.59
N LYS A 177 -9.79 10.22 9.88
CA LYS A 177 -10.28 11.54 10.34
C LYS A 177 -9.31 12.70 10.08
N ASP A 178 -8.02 12.39 9.93
CA ASP A 178 -6.98 13.38 9.62
C ASP A 178 -6.89 13.68 8.12
N GLY A 179 -7.55 12.89 7.29
CA GLY A 179 -7.53 13.01 5.84
C GLY A 179 -8.60 13.94 5.30
N ILE A 180 -8.32 14.52 4.14
CA ILE A 180 -9.28 15.27 3.35
C ILE A 180 -9.70 14.40 2.18
N ARG A 181 -11.01 14.20 1.98
CA ARG A 181 -11.53 13.44 0.85
C ARG A 181 -11.15 14.12 -0.46
N TYR A 182 -10.47 13.38 -1.33
CA TYR A 182 -10.04 13.85 -2.65
C TYR A 182 -10.99 13.35 -3.75
N ALA A 183 -11.35 12.06 -3.71
CA ALA A 183 -12.28 11.45 -4.66
C ALA A 183 -13.14 10.39 -3.96
N THR A 184 -14.34 10.14 -4.50
CA THR A 184 -15.30 9.16 -3.98
C THR A 184 -15.95 8.37 -5.11
N GLY A 185 -16.67 7.28 -4.78
CA GLY A 185 -17.34 6.43 -5.75
C GLY A 185 -16.40 5.42 -6.43
N ILE A 186 -15.24 5.15 -5.84
CA ILE A 186 -14.22 4.27 -6.40
C ILE A 186 -14.15 2.99 -5.55
N ARG A 187 -14.50 1.86 -6.15
CA ARG A 187 -14.55 0.58 -5.44
C ARG A 187 -13.19 0.13 -4.92
N SER A 188 -12.20 0.07 -5.79
CA SER A 188 -10.85 -0.40 -5.46
C SER A 188 -9.84 0.12 -6.47
N VAL A 189 -8.74 0.66 -5.97
CA VAL A 189 -7.61 1.13 -6.78
C VAL A 189 -6.39 0.32 -6.37
N VAL A 190 -5.74 -0.32 -7.34
CA VAL A 190 -4.54 -1.13 -7.12
C VAL A 190 -3.25 -0.47 -7.62
N GLY A 191 -3.36 0.65 -8.29
CA GLY A 191 -2.23 1.49 -8.72
C GLY A 191 -2.63 2.94 -8.65
N LEU A 192 -1.77 3.78 -8.13
CA LEU A 192 -1.96 5.22 -7.99
C LEU A 192 -0.64 5.93 -8.26
N THR A 193 -0.66 6.98 -9.04
CA THR A 193 0.53 7.76 -9.29
C THR A 193 0.21 9.24 -9.44
N TRP A 194 1.14 10.08 -9.03
CA TRP A 194 1.08 11.52 -9.26
C TRP A 194 1.94 11.89 -10.45
N ASN A 195 1.36 12.58 -11.41
CA ASN A 195 2.11 13.16 -12.53
C ASN A 195 2.50 14.59 -12.17
N ASN A 196 3.80 14.81 -12.01
CA ASN A 196 4.37 16.10 -11.62
C ASN A 196 4.34 17.16 -12.74
N GLU A 197 4.20 16.77 -13.99
CA GLU A 197 4.18 17.68 -15.12
C GLU A 197 2.85 18.39 -15.25
N VAL A 198 1.77 17.64 -15.07
CA VAL A 198 0.40 18.16 -15.16
C VAL A 198 -0.27 18.35 -13.82
N ASN A 199 0.47 18.13 -12.72
CA ASN A 199 0.01 18.28 -11.33
C ASN A 199 -1.31 17.54 -11.05
N SER A 200 -1.38 16.28 -11.43
CA SER A 200 -2.61 15.48 -11.35
C SER A 200 -2.36 14.05 -10.91
N LEU A 201 -3.36 13.48 -10.24
CA LEU A 201 -3.40 12.10 -9.79
C LEU A 201 -4.00 11.19 -10.89
N TYR A 202 -3.35 10.02 -11.09
CA TYR A 202 -3.75 8.97 -12.03
C TYR A 202 -3.84 7.61 -11.35
#